data_07b72ebda889c58e0f5bcca302e28701
#
_entry.id   07b72ebda889c58e0f5bcca302e28701
#
_cell.length_a   1.000
_cell.length_b   1.000
_cell.length_c   1.000
_cell.angle_alpha   90.00
_cell.angle_beta   90.00
_cell.angle_gamma   90.00
#
_symmetry.space_group_name_H-M   'P 1'
#
loop_
_entity.id
_entity.type
_entity.pdbx_description
1 polymer ?
#
loop_
_entity_poly.entity_id
_entity_poly.type
_entity_poly.pdbx_seq_one_letter_code
_entity_poly.pdbx_strand_id
1 'polypeptide(L)'
;MTVYTLKPPPRTRLGNPAALMDALDISFSTEQLDAITAPLEPGVIIAGAGSGKTTVMAARVVWLVGTGAVRPEEVLGLTFTRKAAAELSQRVRSALLRSGLIADRGVDESGEQLIMTYDAFAARLVAEHGLRLGFEADPTMISGATRYRLASRVVKAAAGPFEFISRLRPATVTERVLRLDADLQQHLVDVDDLDGHARDLLLGLASAPLNNRGNVYADIKKATIACQERLELASLVRDYQDLKRRLGLVEFADQMAIAARLATEVPQVSTAMRAAFRVVLLDEYQDTSAAQAIMLRGLFSGRTTGDGGGHPVTAVGDPFQAIYGWRGAAASNIVTFADDFPGADGRPARRFALSVNRRSGRTILDVANVLSRPLRTETRSMIAEVTAPAGNGVASLGLLRAPEGTPSGHVRAATFETWPEEISWIGDQIAGLRAGGEVSRWADVAVLTRRNADIAPLYAELTARNVPVEIVGLGGLLHLPEILDITATLRLIE
;
A
#
# COMPACT_ATOMS: atom_id res chain seq x y z
N MET A 1 47.02 -29.72 -12.86
CA MET A 1 45.65 -29.39 -12.44
C MET A 1 45.78 -28.39 -11.29
N THR A 2 45.61 -27.08 -11.56
CA THR A 2 45.84 -26.05 -10.56
C THR A 2 44.49 -25.78 -9.90
N VAL A 3 44.34 -26.17 -8.65
CA VAL A 3 43.11 -25.94 -7.86
C VAL A 3 43.17 -24.51 -7.34
N TYR A 4 42.34 -23.64 -7.87
CA TYR A 4 42.15 -22.29 -7.32
C TYR A 4 41.16 -22.36 -6.15
N THR A 5 41.66 -22.23 -4.94
CA THR A 5 40.80 -22.02 -3.76
C THR A 5 40.37 -20.56 -3.72
N LEU A 6 39.13 -20.29 -4.12
CA LEU A 6 38.54 -18.97 -3.97
C LEU A 6 38.39 -18.68 -2.46
N LYS A 7 39.25 -17.84 -1.91
CA LYS A 7 39.02 -17.25 -0.59
C LYS A 7 37.85 -16.31 -0.71
N PRO A 8 36.80 -16.43 0.16
CA PRO A 8 35.76 -15.43 0.20
C PRO A 8 36.42 -14.06 0.49
N PRO A 9 35.95 -12.98 -0.14
CA PRO A 9 36.47 -11.64 0.15
C PRO A 9 36.35 -11.36 1.64
N PRO A 10 37.28 -10.59 2.24
CA PRO A 10 37.19 -10.19 3.63
C PRO A 10 35.91 -9.40 3.80
N ARG A 11 34.96 -9.91 4.60
CA ARG A 11 33.73 -9.20 4.94
C ARG A 11 34.15 -8.03 5.82
N THR A 12 34.04 -6.81 5.30
CA THR A 12 34.24 -5.59 6.08
C THR A 12 33.14 -5.54 7.14
N ARG A 13 33.49 -5.73 8.40
CA ARG A 13 32.51 -5.61 9.50
C ARG A 13 32.34 -4.14 9.86
N LEU A 14 31.08 -3.66 9.84
CA LEU A 14 30.76 -2.34 10.35
C LEU A 14 30.80 -2.39 11.89
N GLY A 15 31.72 -1.64 12.48
CA GLY A 15 31.92 -1.63 13.95
C GLY A 15 31.08 -0.59 14.67
N ASN A 16 30.65 0.48 13.99
CA ASN A 16 29.92 1.59 14.57
C ASN A 16 29.13 2.38 13.50
N PRO A 17 28.23 3.30 13.90
CA PRO A 17 27.43 4.11 12.98
C PRO A 17 28.26 5.04 12.08
N ALA A 18 29.43 5.51 12.51
CA ALA A 18 30.30 6.34 11.69
C ALA A 18 30.82 5.54 10.49
N ALA A 19 31.24 4.29 10.69
CA ALA A 19 31.65 3.40 9.61
C ALA A 19 30.53 3.14 8.58
N LEU A 20 29.27 3.13 9.02
CA LEU A 20 28.13 3.04 8.10
C LEU A 20 27.99 4.31 7.27
N MET A 21 28.08 5.50 7.89
CA MET A 21 27.99 6.78 7.18
C MET A 21 29.14 6.93 6.15
N ASP A 22 30.35 6.56 6.53
CA ASP A 22 31.50 6.56 5.63
C ASP A 22 31.31 5.59 4.47
N ALA A 23 30.85 4.37 4.73
CA ALA A 23 30.63 3.35 3.71
C ALA A 23 29.53 3.72 2.69
N LEU A 24 28.52 4.49 3.12
CA LEU A 24 27.41 4.91 2.26
C LEU A 24 27.61 6.31 1.67
N ASP A 25 28.58 7.08 2.17
CA ASP A 25 28.77 8.51 1.86
C ASP A 25 27.47 9.32 2.12
N ILE A 26 26.83 9.04 3.25
CA ILE A 26 25.55 9.67 3.66
C ILE A 26 25.63 10.10 5.12
N SER A 27 25.33 11.37 5.39
CA SER A 27 25.12 11.85 6.74
C SER A 27 23.68 11.62 7.19
N PHE A 28 23.49 10.82 8.22
CA PHE A 28 22.19 10.55 8.82
C PHE A 28 21.95 11.45 10.03
N SER A 29 20.68 11.83 10.26
CA SER A 29 20.28 12.49 11.50
C SER A 29 20.26 11.48 12.66
N THR A 30 20.22 11.97 13.89
CA THR A 30 20.08 11.12 15.09
C THR A 30 18.84 10.24 15.00
N GLU A 31 17.68 10.81 14.59
CA GLU A 31 16.44 10.06 14.38
C GLU A 31 16.61 8.90 13.38
N GLN A 32 17.34 9.16 12.28
CA GLN A 32 17.61 8.15 11.27
C GLN A 32 18.57 7.06 11.79
N LEU A 33 19.64 7.45 12.48
CA LEU A 33 20.60 6.50 13.07
C LEU A 33 19.96 5.63 14.11
N ASP A 34 19.11 6.16 14.99
CA ASP A 34 18.37 5.39 15.99
C ASP A 34 17.51 4.29 15.35
N ALA A 35 16.86 4.61 14.24
CA ALA A 35 16.05 3.63 13.49
C ALA A 35 16.92 2.61 12.73
N ILE A 36 18.02 3.05 12.11
CA ILE A 36 18.93 2.19 11.34
C ILE A 36 19.64 1.19 12.23
N THR A 37 20.14 1.63 13.39
CA THR A 37 20.96 0.82 14.30
C THR A 37 20.16 0.10 15.38
N ALA A 38 18.82 0.22 15.35
CA ALA A 38 17.94 -0.47 16.27
C ALA A 38 18.22 -1.98 16.30
N PRO A 39 18.10 -2.64 17.45
CA PRO A 39 18.33 -4.09 17.58
C PRO A 39 17.39 -4.91 16.67
N LEU A 40 17.66 -6.23 16.59
CA LEU A 40 16.83 -7.19 15.86
C LEU A 40 15.54 -7.49 16.66
N GLU A 41 14.65 -6.52 16.65
CA GLU A 41 13.35 -6.54 17.33
C GLU A 41 12.29 -5.91 16.42
N PRO A 42 11.00 -6.16 16.65
CA PRO A 42 9.94 -5.45 15.94
C PRO A 42 10.02 -3.93 16.16
N GLY A 43 9.80 -3.17 15.11
CA GLY A 43 9.82 -1.72 15.19
C GLY A 43 9.04 -1.03 14.07
N VAL A 44 8.45 0.11 14.36
CA VAL A 44 7.75 0.92 13.36
C VAL A 44 8.38 2.30 13.24
N ILE A 45 8.65 2.72 12.02
CA ILE A 45 9.23 4.02 11.68
C ILE A 45 8.14 4.88 11.05
N ILE A 46 7.63 5.84 11.83
CA ILE A 46 6.69 6.84 11.32
C ILE A 46 7.51 7.94 10.67
N ALA A 47 7.50 7.97 9.35
CA ALA A 47 8.41 8.75 8.54
C ALA A 47 7.66 9.70 7.62
N GLY A 48 7.67 10.99 7.92
CA GLY A 48 7.01 12.01 7.11
C GLY A 48 7.51 12.06 5.66
N ALA A 49 6.79 12.79 4.82
CA ALA A 49 7.19 13.02 3.43
C ALA A 49 8.62 13.58 3.36
N GLY A 50 9.43 13.08 2.42
CA GLY A 50 10.78 13.60 2.20
C GLY A 50 11.80 13.36 3.32
N SER A 51 11.48 12.55 4.34
CA SER A 51 12.38 12.24 5.47
C SER A 51 13.42 11.15 5.17
N GLY A 52 13.39 10.59 3.97
CA GLY A 52 14.35 9.56 3.54
C GLY A 52 13.97 8.13 3.93
N LYS A 53 12.68 7.79 4.02
CA LYS A 53 12.17 6.43 4.32
C LYS A 53 12.97 5.31 3.66
N THR A 54 13.01 5.31 2.34
CA THR A 54 13.70 4.27 1.53
C THR A 54 15.22 4.23 1.79
N THR A 55 15.84 5.39 2.05
CA THR A 55 17.27 5.47 2.38
C THR A 55 17.55 4.86 3.75
N VAL A 56 16.70 5.11 4.75
CA VAL A 56 16.81 4.51 6.09
C VAL A 56 16.63 3.00 6.02
N MET A 57 15.66 2.50 5.23
CA MET A 57 15.47 1.06 5.03
C MET A 57 16.72 0.40 4.40
N ALA A 58 17.24 0.98 3.33
CA ALA A 58 18.46 0.46 2.69
C ALA A 58 19.66 0.48 3.63
N ALA A 59 19.85 1.57 4.38
CA ALA A 59 20.93 1.69 5.35
C ALA A 59 20.78 0.69 6.52
N ARG A 60 19.54 0.39 6.94
CA ARG A 60 19.28 -0.64 7.95
C ARG A 60 19.70 -2.04 7.46
N VAL A 61 19.42 -2.38 6.20
CA VAL A 61 19.92 -3.65 5.63
C VAL A 61 21.45 -3.69 5.65
N VAL A 62 22.10 -2.61 5.20
CA VAL A 62 23.58 -2.51 5.21
C VAL A 62 24.12 -2.63 6.62
N TRP A 63 23.50 -2.00 7.60
CA TRP A 63 23.88 -2.11 9.00
C TRP A 63 23.78 -3.55 9.51
N LEU A 64 22.63 -4.20 9.31
CA LEU A 64 22.38 -5.56 9.80
C LEU A 64 23.30 -6.61 9.13
N VAL A 65 23.54 -6.48 7.83
CA VAL A 65 24.50 -7.34 7.10
C VAL A 65 25.93 -7.01 7.49
N GLY A 66 26.27 -5.74 7.56
CA GLY A 66 27.62 -5.28 7.86
C GLY A 66 28.10 -5.60 9.28
N THR A 67 27.19 -5.61 10.25
CA THR A 67 27.49 -6.09 11.63
C THR A 67 27.54 -7.60 11.73
N GLY A 68 27.11 -8.32 10.69
CA GLY A 68 27.02 -9.79 10.68
C GLY A 68 25.81 -10.32 11.44
N ALA A 69 24.83 -9.48 11.76
CA ALA A 69 23.61 -9.88 12.45
C ALA A 69 22.72 -10.78 11.59
N VAL A 70 22.70 -10.56 10.27
CA VAL A 70 21.98 -11.37 9.29
C VAL A 70 22.81 -11.50 7.99
N ARG A 71 22.49 -12.51 7.19
CA ARG A 71 23.00 -12.64 5.83
C ARG A 71 22.05 -11.93 4.85
N PRO A 72 22.53 -11.47 3.67
CA PRO A 72 21.67 -10.79 2.68
C PRO A 72 20.40 -11.59 2.32
N GLU A 73 20.54 -12.90 2.11
CA GLU A 73 19.46 -13.82 1.75
C GLU A 73 18.43 -14.05 2.87
N GLU A 74 18.75 -13.68 4.10
CA GLU A 74 17.83 -13.76 5.26
C GLU A 74 16.96 -12.49 5.43
N VAL A 75 17.09 -11.52 4.49
CA VAL A 75 16.33 -10.27 4.50
C VAL A 75 15.20 -10.35 3.49
N LEU A 76 13.97 -10.16 3.96
CA LEU A 76 12.77 -9.99 3.13
C LEU A 76 12.37 -8.52 3.12
N GLY A 77 12.25 -7.90 1.95
CA GLY A 77 11.70 -6.56 1.76
C GLY A 77 10.39 -6.60 1.01
N LEU A 78 9.34 -5.99 1.56
CA LEU A 78 8.04 -5.91 0.91
C LEU A 78 7.64 -4.45 0.71
N THR A 79 7.13 -4.14 -0.48
CA THR A 79 6.67 -2.79 -0.84
C THR A 79 5.41 -2.85 -1.69
N PHE A 80 4.79 -1.69 -1.95
CA PHE A 80 3.47 -1.64 -2.58
C PHE A 80 3.50 -1.79 -4.11
N THR A 81 4.53 -1.26 -4.80
CA THR A 81 4.60 -1.26 -6.27
C THR A 81 5.83 -1.97 -6.81
N ARG A 82 5.72 -2.55 -8.01
CA ARG A 82 6.87 -3.16 -8.72
C ARG A 82 8.02 -2.17 -8.91
N LYS A 83 7.70 -0.90 -9.22
CA LYS A 83 8.69 0.16 -9.37
C LYS A 83 9.42 0.41 -8.05
N ALA A 84 8.70 0.54 -6.94
CA ALA A 84 9.29 0.74 -5.62
C ALA A 84 10.14 -0.48 -5.20
N ALA A 85 9.70 -1.71 -5.51
CA ALA A 85 10.49 -2.91 -5.26
C ALA A 85 11.82 -2.90 -6.02
N ALA A 86 11.79 -2.57 -7.32
CA ALA A 86 13.00 -2.46 -8.13
C ALA A 86 13.93 -1.35 -7.62
N GLU A 87 13.40 -0.18 -7.29
CA GLU A 87 14.19 0.94 -6.75
C GLU A 87 14.81 0.60 -5.39
N LEU A 88 14.07 -0.02 -4.48
CA LEU A 88 14.58 -0.44 -3.17
C LEU A 88 15.65 -1.52 -3.33
N SER A 89 15.41 -2.53 -4.17
CA SER A 89 16.37 -3.59 -4.47
C SER A 89 17.68 -3.00 -5.03
N GLN A 90 17.58 -2.10 -6.01
CA GLN A 90 18.77 -1.45 -6.58
C GLN A 90 19.52 -0.61 -5.54
N ARG A 91 18.82 0.13 -4.69
CA ARG A 91 19.44 0.95 -3.62
C ARG A 91 20.16 0.08 -2.59
N VAL A 92 19.51 -1.00 -2.13
CA VAL A 92 20.11 -1.94 -1.18
C VAL A 92 21.33 -2.62 -1.79
N ARG A 93 21.23 -3.15 -3.03
CA ARG A 93 22.34 -3.77 -3.74
C ARG A 93 23.51 -2.80 -3.92
N SER A 94 23.23 -1.59 -4.41
CA SER A 94 24.27 -0.56 -4.60
C SER A 94 24.94 -0.16 -3.29
N ALA A 95 24.18 -0.12 -2.19
CA ALA A 95 24.71 0.19 -0.87
C ALA A 95 25.59 -0.95 -0.32
N LEU A 96 25.17 -2.21 -0.48
CA LEU A 96 25.95 -3.38 -0.08
C LEU A 96 27.24 -3.53 -0.92
N LEU A 97 27.20 -3.22 -2.22
CA LEU A 97 28.39 -3.19 -3.09
C LEU A 97 29.36 -2.10 -2.67
N ARG A 98 28.90 -0.86 -2.45
CA ARG A 98 29.76 0.25 -2.03
C ARG A 98 30.43 -0.01 -0.68
N SER A 99 29.74 -0.64 0.23
CA SER A 99 30.27 -1.01 1.55
C SER A 99 31.17 -2.25 1.52
N GLY A 100 31.39 -2.89 0.34
CA GLY A 100 32.21 -4.10 0.22
C GLY A 100 31.63 -5.34 0.91
N LEU A 101 30.35 -5.33 1.25
CA LEU A 101 29.68 -6.43 1.96
C LEU A 101 29.27 -7.58 1.02
N ILE A 102 29.06 -7.27 -0.26
CA ILE A 102 28.85 -8.24 -1.33
C ILE A 102 29.83 -7.99 -2.47
N ALA A 103 30.19 -9.05 -3.22
CA ALA A 103 31.02 -8.93 -4.40
C ALA A 103 30.16 -8.65 -5.64
N ASP A 104 30.70 -7.89 -6.59
CA ASP A 104 30.08 -7.72 -7.91
C ASP A 104 30.33 -8.97 -8.75
N ARG A 105 29.54 -10.01 -8.53
CA ARG A 105 29.58 -11.28 -9.26
C ARG A 105 28.44 -11.32 -10.25
N GLY A 106 28.37 -10.44 -11.23
CA GLY A 106 27.33 -10.57 -12.26
C GLY A 106 25.95 -11.00 -11.75
N VAL A 107 24.99 -11.21 -12.61
CA VAL A 107 23.62 -11.64 -12.24
C VAL A 107 23.63 -13.14 -11.85
N ASP A 108 24.29 -13.48 -10.74
CA ASP A 108 24.15 -14.80 -10.14
C ASP A 108 23.22 -14.66 -8.95
N GLU A 109 21.99 -15.14 -9.09
CA GLU A 109 20.84 -14.92 -8.20
C GLU A 109 20.99 -15.53 -6.80
N SER A 110 22.03 -16.26 -6.52
CA SER A 110 22.29 -16.93 -5.26
C SER A 110 22.97 -15.98 -4.25
N GLY A 111 22.19 -15.49 -3.28
CA GLY A 111 22.68 -14.69 -2.16
C GLY A 111 22.23 -13.23 -2.14
N GLU A 112 21.23 -12.87 -2.95
CA GLU A 112 20.59 -11.55 -2.90
C GLU A 112 19.43 -11.53 -1.91
N GLN A 113 19.24 -10.37 -1.26
CA GLN A 113 18.04 -10.11 -0.45
C GLN A 113 16.80 -10.19 -1.34
N LEU A 114 15.73 -10.76 -0.80
CA LEU A 114 14.47 -10.88 -1.51
C LEU A 114 13.62 -9.62 -1.30
N ILE A 115 13.53 -8.76 -2.33
CA ILE A 115 12.70 -7.56 -2.31
C ILE A 115 11.63 -7.66 -3.40
N MET A 116 10.34 -7.59 -3.00
CA MET A 116 9.22 -7.74 -3.92
C MET A 116 7.98 -6.98 -3.44
N THR A 117 6.90 -7.03 -4.23
CA THR A 117 5.62 -6.48 -3.78
C THR A 117 4.91 -7.44 -2.81
N TYR A 118 4.00 -6.90 -1.97
CA TYR A 118 3.14 -7.73 -1.12
C TYR A 118 2.37 -8.79 -1.93
N ASP A 119 1.87 -8.41 -3.10
CA ASP A 119 1.12 -9.34 -3.98
C ASP A 119 2.03 -10.42 -4.58
N ALA A 120 3.27 -10.08 -4.96
CA ALA A 120 4.23 -11.08 -5.45
C ALA A 120 4.64 -12.07 -4.34
N PHE A 121 4.75 -11.60 -3.11
CA PHE A 121 5.02 -12.46 -1.95
C PHE A 121 3.84 -13.39 -1.67
N ALA A 122 2.60 -12.87 -1.71
CA ALA A 122 1.40 -13.69 -1.59
C ALA A 122 1.31 -14.77 -2.69
N ALA A 123 1.62 -14.38 -3.94
CA ALA A 123 1.69 -15.31 -5.08
C ALA A 123 2.68 -16.46 -4.82
N ARG A 124 3.86 -16.12 -4.31
CA ARG A 124 4.88 -17.10 -3.95
C ARG A 124 4.41 -18.05 -2.85
N LEU A 125 3.77 -17.53 -1.79
CA LEU A 125 3.21 -18.36 -0.72
C LEU A 125 2.16 -19.34 -1.25
N VAL A 126 1.28 -18.89 -2.15
CA VAL A 126 0.25 -19.74 -2.75
C VAL A 126 0.89 -20.80 -3.65
N ALA A 127 1.87 -20.44 -4.46
CA ALA A 127 2.59 -21.39 -5.33
C ALA A 127 3.32 -22.48 -4.52
N GLU A 128 3.99 -22.10 -3.42
CA GLU A 128 4.78 -23.01 -2.60
C GLU A 128 3.92 -23.85 -1.63
N HIS A 129 2.79 -23.32 -1.15
CA HIS A 129 2.05 -23.90 -0.05
C HIS A 129 0.55 -24.06 -0.28
N GLY A 130 -0.03 -23.58 -1.40
CA GLY A 130 -1.48 -23.56 -1.67
C GLY A 130 -2.14 -24.92 -1.58
N LEU A 131 -1.43 -25.98 -1.98
CA LEU A 131 -1.91 -27.36 -1.88
C LEU A 131 -2.28 -27.80 -0.45
N ARG A 132 -1.72 -27.16 0.58
CA ARG A 132 -2.05 -27.43 1.99
C ARG A 132 -3.48 -27.03 2.36
N LEU A 133 -4.07 -26.11 1.60
CA LEU A 133 -5.46 -25.68 1.71
C LEU A 133 -6.34 -26.15 0.53
N GLY A 134 -5.81 -27.04 -0.33
CA GLY A 134 -6.53 -27.56 -1.49
C GLY A 134 -6.55 -26.62 -2.70
N PHE A 135 -5.67 -25.60 -2.74
CA PHE A 135 -5.53 -24.73 -3.90
C PHE A 135 -4.41 -25.22 -4.81
N GLU A 136 -4.59 -25.07 -6.13
CA GLU A 136 -3.55 -25.38 -7.11
C GLU A 136 -2.32 -24.47 -6.93
N ALA A 137 -1.14 -25.02 -7.20
CA ALA A 137 0.12 -24.28 -7.07
C ALA A 137 0.28 -23.17 -8.12
N ASP A 138 -0.30 -23.37 -9.32
CA ASP A 138 -0.25 -22.41 -10.43
C ASP A 138 -1.68 -22.11 -10.95
N PRO A 139 -2.49 -21.40 -10.18
CA PRO A 139 -3.85 -21.06 -10.59
C PRO A 139 -3.82 -20.03 -11.73
N THR A 140 -4.80 -20.15 -12.64
CA THR A 140 -4.91 -19.18 -13.74
C THR A 140 -5.40 -17.82 -13.24
N MET A 141 -4.50 -16.82 -13.32
CA MET A 141 -4.81 -15.44 -12.93
C MET A 141 -5.70 -14.75 -13.95
N ILE A 142 -6.79 -14.15 -13.49
CA ILE A 142 -7.68 -13.33 -14.32
C ILE A 142 -7.72 -11.88 -13.87
N SER A 143 -7.90 -11.00 -14.84
CA SER A 143 -8.02 -9.55 -14.59
C SER A 143 -8.86 -8.86 -15.67
N GLY A 144 -9.17 -7.58 -15.47
CA GLY A 144 -9.80 -6.72 -16.48
C GLY A 144 -11.03 -7.34 -17.14
N ALA A 145 -10.99 -7.46 -18.46
CA ALA A 145 -12.12 -7.92 -19.28
C ALA A 145 -12.57 -9.34 -18.95
N THR A 146 -11.66 -10.25 -18.60
CA THR A 146 -12.02 -11.65 -18.29
C THR A 146 -12.85 -11.73 -17.02
N ARG A 147 -12.46 -11.05 -15.94
CA ARG A 147 -13.25 -11.01 -14.70
C ARG A 147 -14.62 -10.39 -14.94
N TYR A 148 -14.69 -9.28 -15.70
CA TYR A 148 -15.96 -8.63 -16.03
C TYR A 148 -16.89 -9.58 -16.82
N ARG A 149 -16.37 -10.27 -17.83
CA ARG A 149 -17.12 -11.23 -18.64
C ARG A 149 -17.69 -12.38 -17.80
N LEU A 150 -16.90 -12.91 -16.85
CA LEU A 150 -17.36 -13.97 -15.95
C LEU A 150 -18.47 -13.48 -15.02
N ALA A 151 -18.29 -12.33 -14.37
CA ALA A 151 -19.33 -11.75 -13.52
C ALA A 151 -20.60 -11.39 -14.32
N SER A 152 -20.46 -10.83 -15.53
CA SER A 152 -21.58 -10.56 -16.42
C SER A 152 -22.33 -11.83 -16.81
N ARG A 153 -21.63 -12.96 -17.01
CA ARG A 153 -22.25 -14.27 -17.26
C ARG A 153 -23.10 -14.72 -16.08
N VAL A 154 -22.60 -14.57 -14.84
CA VAL A 154 -23.35 -14.88 -13.62
C VAL A 154 -24.60 -14.01 -13.53
N VAL A 155 -24.47 -12.69 -13.67
CA VAL A 155 -25.59 -11.74 -13.60
C VAL A 155 -26.67 -12.06 -14.65
N LYS A 156 -26.28 -12.41 -15.89
CA LYS A 156 -27.21 -12.77 -16.96
C LYS A 156 -27.90 -14.13 -16.76
N ALA A 157 -27.24 -15.07 -16.07
CA ALA A 157 -27.76 -16.40 -15.81
C ALA A 157 -28.62 -16.50 -14.52
N ALA A 158 -28.57 -15.46 -13.69
CA ALA A 158 -29.25 -15.45 -12.40
C ALA A 158 -30.78 -15.44 -12.58
N ALA A 159 -31.44 -16.42 -11.95
CA ALA A 159 -32.88 -16.63 -12.14
C ALA A 159 -33.77 -15.76 -11.24
N GLY A 160 -33.21 -15.04 -10.26
CA GLY A 160 -33.99 -14.24 -9.30
C GLY A 160 -34.89 -15.09 -8.37
N PRO A 161 -35.85 -14.48 -7.71
CA PRO A 161 -36.31 -13.10 -7.88
C PRO A 161 -35.39 -12.06 -7.24
N PHE A 162 -35.21 -10.92 -7.90
CA PHE A 162 -34.49 -9.75 -7.36
C PHE A 162 -35.44 -8.55 -7.30
N GLU A 163 -35.64 -8.01 -6.12
CA GLU A 163 -36.53 -6.86 -5.90
C GLU A 163 -35.77 -5.53 -5.97
N PHE A 164 -34.58 -5.50 -5.35
CA PHE A 164 -33.82 -4.26 -5.14
C PHE A 164 -32.81 -3.96 -6.24
N ILE A 165 -32.13 -4.96 -6.77
CA ILE A 165 -31.15 -4.76 -7.86
C ILE A 165 -31.77 -4.85 -9.26
N SER A 166 -33.00 -5.34 -9.42
CA SER A 166 -33.69 -5.47 -10.72
C SER A 166 -33.87 -4.15 -11.46
N ARG A 167 -33.94 -3.03 -10.74
CA ARG A 167 -34.01 -1.66 -11.29
C ARG A 167 -32.67 -1.14 -11.85
N LEU A 168 -31.57 -1.83 -11.57
CA LEU A 168 -30.26 -1.45 -12.03
C LEU A 168 -29.98 -2.06 -13.41
N ARG A 169 -29.14 -1.39 -14.19
CA ARG A 169 -28.66 -1.96 -15.46
C ARG A 169 -27.76 -3.16 -15.17
N PRO A 170 -27.80 -4.24 -15.98
CA PRO A 170 -26.95 -5.41 -15.77
C PRO A 170 -25.46 -5.10 -15.66
N ALA A 171 -24.96 -4.12 -16.43
CA ALA A 171 -23.58 -3.63 -16.33
C ALA A 171 -23.27 -3.09 -14.92
N THR A 172 -24.15 -2.28 -14.34
CA THR A 172 -24.01 -1.74 -13.00
C THR A 172 -24.03 -2.85 -11.93
N VAL A 173 -24.91 -3.84 -12.09
CA VAL A 173 -24.94 -5.01 -11.19
C VAL A 173 -23.62 -5.77 -11.29
N THR A 174 -23.12 -6.00 -12.50
CA THR A 174 -21.82 -6.68 -12.75
C THR A 174 -20.67 -5.97 -12.04
N GLU A 175 -20.59 -4.64 -12.17
CA GLU A 175 -19.55 -3.83 -11.49
C GLU A 175 -19.67 -3.92 -9.97
N ARG A 176 -20.90 -3.90 -9.43
CA ARG A 176 -21.14 -4.01 -7.98
C ARG A 176 -20.79 -5.41 -7.45
N VAL A 177 -21.07 -6.48 -8.19
CA VAL A 177 -20.64 -7.85 -7.83
C VAL A 177 -19.12 -7.92 -7.76
N LEU A 178 -18.43 -7.44 -8.79
CA LEU A 178 -16.96 -7.45 -8.83
C LEU A 178 -16.33 -6.63 -7.70
N ARG A 179 -16.93 -5.50 -7.37
CA ARG A 179 -16.47 -4.65 -6.28
C ARG A 179 -16.70 -5.32 -4.92
N LEU A 180 -17.90 -5.85 -4.69
CA LEU A 180 -18.22 -6.51 -3.42
C LEU A 180 -17.36 -7.76 -3.21
N ASP A 181 -17.12 -8.59 -4.24
CA ASP A 181 -16.21 -9.72 -4.16
C ASP A 181 -14.79 -9.28 -3.77
N ALA A 182 -14.26 -8.25 -4.43
CA ALA A 182 -12.93 -7.72 -4.11
C ALA A 182 -12.85 -7.16 -2.68
N ASP A 183 -13.87 -6.43 -2.22
CA ASP A 183 -13.92 -5.88 -0.87
C ASP A 183 -13.95 -7.01 0.18
N LEU A 184 -14.76 -8.07 -0.03
CA LEU A 184 -14.82 -9.24 0.84
C LEU A 184 -13.46 -9.94 0.97
N GLN A 185 -12.79 -10.20 -0.17
CA GLN A 185 -11.48 -10.84 -0.19
C GLN A 185 -10.41 -9.97 0.49
N GLN A 186 -10.41 -8.65 0.27
CA GLN A 186 -9.44 -7.74 0.88
C GLN A 186 -9.59 -7.62 2.39
N HIS A 187 -10.81 -7.83 2.91
CA HIS A 187 -11.12 -7.78 4.34
C HIS A 187 -11.19 -9.17 4.99
N LEU A 188 -11.03 -10.26 4.21
CA LEU A 188 -11.18 -11.65 4.65
C LEU A 188 -12.55 -11.91 5.32
N VAL A 189 -13.59 -11.35 4.74
CA VAL A 189 -14.98 -11.55 5.17
C VAL A 189 -15.64 -12.58 4.27
N ASP A 190 -16.25 -13.60 4.85
CA ASP A 190 -17.03 -14.58 4.10
C ASP A 190 -18.39 -13.96 3.67
N VAL A 191 -18.93 -14.46 2.56
CA VAL A 191 -20.26 -14.02 2.08
C VAL A 191 -21.35 -14.35 3.09
N ASP A 192 -21.22 -15.46 3.83
CA ASP A 192 -22.19 -15.86 4.84
C ASP A 192 -22.13 -14.97 6.08
N ASP A 193 -20.94 -14.51 6.48
CA ASP A 193 -20.77 -13.52 7.55
C ASP A 193 -21.39 -12.17 7.15
N LEU A 194 -21.21 -11.75 5.89
CA LEU A 194 -21.85 -10.56 5.36
C LEU A 194 -23.38 -10.67 5.40
N ASP A 195 -23.93 -11.81 4.99
CA ASP A 195 -25.36 -12.10 5.02
C ASP A 195 -25.92 -12.05 6.44
N GLY A 196 -25.23 -12.64 7.41
CA GLY A 196 -25.58 -12.59 8.83
C GLY A 196 -25.63 -11.18 9.35
N HIS A 197 -24.54 -10.44 9.17
CA HIS A 197 -24.45 -9.04 9.61
C HIS A 197 -25.52 -8.14 8.95
N ALA A 198 -25.78 -8.31 7.65
CA ALA A 198 -26.77 -7.53 6.94
C ALA A 198 -28.20 -7.81 7.45
N ARG A 199 -28.53 -9.04 7.81
CA ARG A 199 -29.82 -9.41 8.41
C ARG A 199 -29.98 -8.81 9.80
N ASP A 200 -28.94 -8.86 10.64
CA ASP A 200 -28.93 -8.25 11.98
C ASP A 200 -29.12 -6.74 11.89
N LEU A 201 -28.44 -6.08 10.94
CA LEU A 201 -28.61 -4.66 10.68
C LEU A 201 -30.03 -4.32 10.25
N LEU A 202 -30.65 -5.12 9.37
CA LEU A 202 -32.04 -4.93 8.95
C LEU A 202 -33.02 -5.03 10.13
N LEU A 203 -32.80 -5.97 11.06
CA LEU A 203 -33.60 -6.06 12.29
C LEU A 203 -33.44 -4.82 13.16
N GLY A 204 -32.21 -4.32 13.30
CA GLY A 204 -31.94 -3.07 14.02
C GLY A 204 -32.59 -1.85 13.36
N LEU A 205 -32.50 -1.74 12.02
CA LEU A 205 -33.16 -0.65 11.26
C LEU A 205 -34.68 -0.70 11.34
N ALA A 206 -35.29 -1.88 11.38
CA ALA A 206 -36.74 -2.05 11.54
C ALA A 206 -37.24 -1.60 12.92
N SER A 207 -36.40 -1.66 13.94
CA SER A 207 -36.70 -1.20 15.30
C SER A 207 -36.35 0.28 15.55
N ALA A 208 -35.86 1.00 14.54
CA ALA A 208 -35.45 2.39 14.68
C ALA A 208 -36.64 3.31 15.02
N PRO A 209 -36.43 4.35 15.83
CA PRO A 209 -37.52 5.25 16.23
C PRO A 209 -38.08 6.01 15.03
N LEU A 210 -39.39 6.22 15.07
CA LEU A 210 -40.12 7.02 14.08
C LEU A 210 -39.91 8.52 14.34
N ASN A 211 -40.04 9.33 13.30
CA ASN A 211 -40.01 10.78 13.43
C ASN A 211 -41.32 11.29 14.11
N ASN A 212 -41.37 12.58 14.42
CA ASN A 212 -42.53 13.20 15.07
C ASN A 212 -43.89 13.08 14.32
N ARG A 213 -43.84 12.61 13.06
CA ARG A 213 -45.03 12.37 12.22
C ARG A 213 -45.34 10.86 12.09
N GLY A 214 -44.70 10.01 12.86
CA GLY A 214 -44.89 8.56 12.81
C GLY A 214 -44.26 7.87 11.57
N ASN A 215 -43.39 8.56 10.85
CA ASN A 215 -42.72 7.99 9.66
C ASN A 215 -41.28 7.56 9.94
N VAL A 216 -40.80 6.56 9.21
CA VAL A 216 -39.39 6.17 9.21
C VAL A 216 -38.54 7.30 8.59
N TYR A 217 -37.42 7.64 9.22
CA TYR A 217 -36.49 8.66 8.71
C TYR A 217 -35.95 8.27 7.33
N ALA A 218 -35.70 9.27 6.48
CA ALA A 218 -35.23 9.07 5.11
C ALA A 218 -33.91 8.29 5.06
N ASP A 219 -32.98 8.54 5.98
CA ASP A 219 -31.69 7.86 6.04
C ASP A 219 -31.82 6.39 6.46
N ILE A 220 -32.78 6.09 7.38
CA ILE A 220 -33.12 4.70 7.72
C ILE A 220 -33.67 3.96 6.50
N LYS A 221 -34.56 4.56 5.73
CA LYS A 221 -35.09 3.96 4.48
C LYS A 221 -33.97 3.71 3.48
N LYS A 222 -33.05 4.66 3.27
CA LYS A 222 -31.89 4.50 2.39
C LYS A 222 -30.97 3.37 2.85
N ALA A 223 -30.68 3.31 4.16
CA ALA A 223 -29.86 2.27 4.74
C ALA A 223 -30.50 0.88 4.58
N THR A 224 -31.82 0.78 4.80
CA THR A 224 -32.58 -0.48 4.59
C THR A 224 -32.49 -0.95 3.15
N ILE A 225 -32.74 -0.07 2.17
CA ILE A 225 -32.63 -0.40 0.74
C ILE A 225 -31.21 -0.84 0.39
N ALA A 226 -30.19 -0.09 0.83
CA ALA A 226 -28.79 -0.43 0.56
C ALA A 226 -28.39 -1.79 1.15
N CYS A 227 -28.93 -2.13 2.32
CA CYS A 227 -28.69 -3.40 2.97
C CYS A 227 -29.36 -4.55 2.20
N GLN A 228 -30.59 -4.36 1.73
CA GLN A 228 -31.31 -5.33 0.92
C GLN A 228 -30.67 -5.53 -0.47
N GLU A 229 -30.24 -4.45 -1.13
CA GLU A 229 -29.42 -4.55 -2.36
C GLU A 229 -28.15 -5.39 -2.14
N ARG A 230 -27.51 -5.22 -0.98
CA ARG A 230 -26.28 -5.95 -0.63
C ARG A 230 -26.55 -7.46 -0.45
N LEU A 231 -27.66 -7.84 0.18
CA LEU A 231 -28.06 -9.24 0.32
C LEU A 231 -28.31 -9.91 -1.04
N GLU A 232 -28.99 -9.20 -1.96
CA GLU A 232 -29.19 -9.74 -3.31
C GLU A 232 -27.88 -9.83 -4.08
N LEU A 233 -26.98 -8.84 -3.95
CA LEU A 233 -25.64 -8.90 -4.55
C LEU A 233 -24.78 -10.02 -3.96
N ALA A 234 -24.89 -10.30 -2.67
CA ALA A 234 -24.14 -11.36 -2.00
C ALA A 234 -24.42 -12.74 -2.62
N SER A 235 -25.68 -13.02 -3.03
CA SER A 235 -26.01 -14.26 -3.73
C SER A 235 -25.27 -14.37 -5.07
N LEU A 236 -25.17 -13.29 -5.84
CA LEU A 236 -24.44 -13.23 -7.10
C LEU A 236 -22.94 -13.33 -6.91
N VAL A 237 -22.41 -12.77 -5.83
CA VAL A 237 -20.99 -12.92 -5.46
C VAL A 237 -20.67 -14.39 -5.16
N ARG A 238 -21.54 -15.07 -4.42
CA ARG A 238 -21.39 -16.51 -4.13
C ARG A 238 -21.32 -17.33 -5.43
N ASP A 239 -22.25 -17.08 -6.36
CA ASP A 239 -22.27 -17.74 -7.66
C ASP A 239 -21.00 -17.42 -8.48
N TYR A 240 -20.50 -16.20 -8.39
CA TYR A 240 -19.27 -15.76 -9.05
C TYR A 240 -18.03 -16.45 -8.48
N GLN A 241 -17.91 -16.52 -7.16
CA GLN A 241 -16.83 -17.23 -6.47
C GLN A 241 -16.85 -18.74 -6.81
N ASP A 242 -18.03 -19.35 -6.82
CA ASP A 242 -18.20 -20.74 -7.19
C ASP A 242 -17.82 -21.00 -8.66
N LEU A 243 -18.14 -20.08 -9.57
CA LEU A 243 -17.74 -20.17 -10.95
C LEU A 243 -16.21 -20.05 -11.10
N LYS A 244 -15.57 -19.11 -10.42
CA LYS A 244 -14.10 -18.98 -10.39
C LYS A 244 -13.47 -20.29 -9.89
N ARG A 245 -13.93 -20.83 -8.77
CA ARG A 245 -13.41 -22.05 -8.17
C ARG A 245 -13.53 -23.27 -9.10
N ARG A 246 -14.69 -23.44 -9.74
CA ARG A 246 -14.92 -24.54 -10.71
C ARG A 246 -14.03 -24.46 -11.95
N LEU A 247 -13.60 -23.27 -12.33
CA LEU A 247 -12.76 -23.04 -13.50
C LEU A 247 -11.26 -22.93 -13.17
N GLY A 248 -10.87 -23.09 -11.90
CA GLY A 248 -9.47 -22.93 -11.45
C GLY A 248 -8.94 -21.51 -11.64
N LEU A 249 -9.81 -20.49 -11.55
CA LEU A 249 -9.48 -19.09 -11.79
C LEU A 249 -9.36 -18.32 -10.48
N VAL A 250 -8.37 -17.43 -10.41
CA VAL A 250 -8.14 -16.55 -9.24
C VAL A 250 -7.89 -15.11 -9.68
N GLU A 251 -8.28 -14.19 -8.83
CA GLU A 251 -7.92 -12.77 -8.92
C GLU A 251 -6.82 -12.43 -7.91
N PHE A 252 -6.22 -11.23 -8.03
CA PHE A 252 -5.20 -10.78 -7.06
C PHE A 252 -5.74 -10.76 -5.62
N ALA A 253 -7.00 -10.36 -5.44
CA ALA A 253 -7.62 -10.36 -4.11
C ALA A 253 -7.81 -11.77 -3.55
N ASP A 254 -8.22 -12.74 -4.38
CA ASP A 254 -8.33 -14.15 -3.98
C ASP A 254 -6.96 -14.71 -3.56
N GLN A 255 -5.92 -14.42 -4.34
CA GLN A 255 -4.56 -14.88 -4.06
C GLN A 255 -4.05 -14.34 -2.72
N MET A 256 -4.34 -13.07 -2.42
CA MET A 256 -4.01 -12.46 -1.13
C MET A 256 -4.79 -13.11 0.02
N ALA A 257 -6.08 -13.37 -0.16
CA ALA A 257 -6.90 -14.04 0.84
C ALA A 257 -6.40 -15.47 1.12
N ILE A 258 -6.03 -16.24 0.09
CA ILE A 258 -5.43 -17.57 0.25
C ILE A 258 -4.11 -17.49 1.02
N ALA A 259 -3.24 -16.53 0.69
CA ALA A 259 -1.98 -16.33 1.40
C ALA A 259 -2.19 -15.96 2.88
N ALA A 260 -3.18 -15.13 3.19
CA ALA A 260 -3.54 -14.80 4.56
C ALA A 260 -4.06 -16.03 5.34
N ARG A 261 -4.88 -16.87 4.71
CA ARG A 261 -5.34 -18.14 5.29
C ARG A 261 -4.18 -19.11 5.49
N LEU A 262 -3.25 -19.24 4.56
CA LEU A 262 -2.03 -20.06 4.73
C LEU A 262 -1.23 -19.61 5.95
N ALA A 263 -1.11 -18.30 6.15
CA ALA A 263 -0.39 -17.72 7.26
C ALA A 263 -1.06 -17.97 8.63
N THR A 264 -2.38 -18.06 8.68
CA THR A 264 -3.14 -18.19 9.93
C THR A 264 -3.57 -19.64 10.23
N GLU A 265 -3.88 -20.44 9.21
CA GLU A 265 -4.42 -21.79 9.37
C GLU A 265 -3.33 -22.89 9.28
N VAL A 266 -2.12 -22.57 8.74
CA VAL A 266 -1.05 -23.56 8.52
C VAL A 266 0.24 -23.17 9.24
N PRO A 267 0.43 -23.55 10.53
CA PRO A 267 1.59 -23.14 11.36
C PRO A 267 2.95 -23.47 10.74
N GLN A 268 3.04 -24.53 9.93
CA GLN A 268 4.28 -24.92 9.25
C GLN A 268 4.76 -23.86 8.24
N VAL A 269 3.84 -23.11 7.63
CA VAL A 269 4.17 -22.00 6.69
C VAL A 269 4.85 -20.87 7.46
N SER A 270 4.26 -20.46 8.58
CA SER A 270 4.83 -19.39 9.42
C SER A 270 6.21 -19.79 9.96
N THR A 271 6.36 -21.04 10.40
CA THR A 271 7.66 -21.55 10.88
C THR A 271 8.71 -21.55 9.77
N ALA A 272 8.35 -22.00 8.55
CA ALA A 272 9.26 -21.99 7.42
C ALA A 272 9.68 -20.56 7.01
N MET A 273 8.73 -19.62 6.98
CA MET A 273 9.01 -18.22 6.64
C MET A 273 9.92 -17.54 7.66
N ARG A 274 9.70 -17.76 8.96
CA ARG A 274 10.58 -17.23 10.01
C ARG A 274 11.99 -17.86 10.00
N ALA A 275 12.09 -19.11 9.59
CA ALA A 275 13.40 -19.78 9.42
C ALA A 275 14.15 -19.24 8.19
N ALA A 276 13.44 -18.93 7.10
CA ALA A 276 14.04 -18.38 5.89
C ALA A 276 14.42 -16.89 6.05
N PHE A 277 13.57 -16.10 6.67
CA PHE A 277 13.73 -14.64 6.77
C PHE A 277 13.90 -14.21 8.23
N ARG A 278 15.13 -13.91 8.63
CA ARG A 278 15.44 -13.42 9.98
C ARG A 278 15.07 -11.96 10.20
N VAL A 279 14.90 -11.20 9.11
CA VAL A 279 14.48 -9.80 9.13
C VAL A 279 13.47 -9.56 8.03
N VAL A 280 12.39 -8.86 8.36
CA VAL A 280 11.37 -8.42 7.41
C VAL A 280 11.27 -6.90 7.43
N LEU A 281 11.32 -6.29 6.26
CA LEU A 281 11.17 -4.85 6.06
C LEU A 281 9.90 -4.56 5.27
N LEU A 282 9.01 -3.75 5.82
CA LEU A 282 7.71 -3.43 5.24
C LEU A 282 7.69 -1.94 4.86
N ASP A 283 7.70 -1.63 3.56
CA ASP A 283 7.63 -0.26 3.05
C ASP A 283 6.20 0.16 2.75
N GLU A 284 5.90 1.45 2.92
CA GLU A 284 4.57 2.05 2.73
C GLU A 284 3.46 1.26 3.45
N TYR A 285 3.73 0.85 4.70
CA TYR A 285 2.85 -0.05 5.45
C TYR A 285 1.45 0.54 5.70
N GLN A 286 1.27 1.87 5.65
CA GLN A 286 -0.03 2.53 5.73
C GLN A 286 -0.96 2.22 4.55
N ASP A 287 -0.41 1.72 3.43
CA ASP A 287 -1.18 1.38 2.23
C ASP A 287 -1.55 -0.12 2.16
N THR A 288 -1.24 -0.89 3.22
CA THR A 288 -1.60 -2.31 3.28
C THR A 288 -3.09 -2.52 3.54
N SER A 289 -3.67 -3.55 2.90
CA SER A 289 -5.03 -4.01 3.17
C SER A 289 -5.11 -4.84 4.45
N ALA A 290 -6.34 -5.08 4.93
CA ALA A 290 -6.56 -5.96 6.09
C ALA A 290 -6.00 -7.37 5.84
N ALA A 291 -6.22 -7.95 4.65
CA ALA A 291 -5.70 -9.27 4.29
C ALA A 291 -4.16 -9.31 4.31
N GLN A 292 -3.49 -8.27 3.79
CA GLN A 292 -2.03 -8.17 3.84
C GLN A 292 -1.53 -8.07 5.28
N ALA A 293 -2.16 -7.26 6.12
CA ALA A 293 -1.79 -7.12 7.54
C ALA A 293 -1.99 -8.44 8.30
N ILE A 294 -3.11 -9.16 8.06
CA ILE A 294 -3.39 -10.46 8.66
C ILE A 294 -2.37 -11.50 8.20
N MET A 295 -2.04 -11.55 6.91
CA MET A 295 -1.00 -12.43 6.37
C MET A 295 0.33 -12.21 7.09
N LEU A 296 0.78 -10.95 7.20
CA LEU A 296 2.05 -10.61 7.82
C LEU A 296 2.07 -10.93 9.32
N ARG A 297 0.98 -10.64 10.03
CA ARG A 297 0.85 -11.02 11.44
C ARG A 297 0.88 -12.54 11.62
N GLY A 298 0.13 -13.28 10.81
CA GLY A 298 0.12 -14.74 10.86
C GLY A 298 1.50 -15.36 10.61
N LEU A 299 2.31 -14.75 9.74
CA LEU A 299 3.65 -15.24 9.44
C LEU A 299 4.70 -14.87 10.50
N PHE A 300 4.70 -13.60 10.94
CA PHE A 300 5.84 -12.99 11.63
C PHE A 300 5.51 -12.39 13.00
N SER A 301 4.29 -12.59 13.51
CA SER A 301 3.91 -12.14 14.85
C SER A 301 3.37 -13.30 15.69
N GLY A 302 3.47 -13.18 17.00
CA GLY A 302 2.96 -14.15 17.98
C GLY A 302 3.16 -13.65 19.40
N ARG A 303 2.67 -14.41 20.39
CA ARG A 303 2.79 -14.07 21.82
C ARG A 303 4.05 -14.62 22.46
N THR A 304 4.63 -15.65 21.87
CA THR A 304 5.87 -16.29 22.34
C THR A 304 6.89 -16.34 21.21
N THR A 305 8.16 -16.51 21.54
CA THR A 305 9.23 -16.64 20.54
C THR A 305 9.03 -17.86 19.63
N GLY A 306 8.38 -18.91 20.13
CA GLY A 306 8.09 -20.12 19.35
C GLY A 306 7.05 -19.90 18.25
N ASP A 307 6.07 -19.04 18.49
CA ASP A 307 5.01 -18.71 17.54
C ASP A 307 5.25 -17.38 16.77
N GLY A 308 6.40 -16.74 16.97
CA GLY A 308 6.81 -15.53 16.23
C GLY A 308 6.85 -14.25 17.07
N GLY A 309 6.64 -14.33 18.38
CA GLY A 309 6.80 -13.18 19.27
C GLY A 309 8.24 -12.66 19.24
N GLY A 310 8.40 -11.36 19.00
CA GLY A 310 9.69 -10.71 18.88
C GLY A 310 10.42 -10.94 17.54
N HIS A 311 9.78 -11.54 16.54
CA HIS A 311 10.41 -11.69 15.22
C HIS A 311 10.72 -10.31 14.60
N PRO A 312 11.97 -10.08 14.11
CA PRO A 312 12.40 -8.76 13.64
C PRO A 312 11.65 -8.29 12.40
N VAL A 313 10.60 -7.52 12.59
CA VAL A 313 9.83 -6.86 11.53
C VAL A 313 9.98 -5.36 11.69
N THR A 314 10.42 -4.66 10.65
CA THR A 314 10.49 -3.20 10.64
C THR A 314 9.52 -2.64 9.62
N ALA A 315 8.44 -2.02 10.07
CA ALA A 315 7.52 -1.30 9.20
C ALA A 315 7.91 0.17 9.05
N VAL A 316 7.76 0.70 7.85
CA VAL A 316 8.00 2.11 7.54
C VAL A 316 6.80 2.67 6.82
N GLY A 317 6.37 3.87 7.16
CA GLY A 317 5.29 4.54 6.46
C GLY A 317 4.88 5.88 7.08
N ASP A 318 3.87 6.49 6.50
CA ASP A 318 3.29 7.75 6.93
C ASP A 318 1.75 7.65 6.92
N PRO A 319 1.09 7.66 8.08
CA PRO A 319 -0.37 7.55 8.14
C PRO A 319 -1.09 8.69 7.40
N PHE A 320 -0.41 9.84 7.20
CA PHE A 320 -0.98 11.00 6.47
C PHE A 320 -0.80 10.88 4.95
N GLN A 321 -0.08 9.88 4.46
CA GLN A 321 0.11 9.58 3.05
C GLN A 321 -0.71 8.35 2.59
N ALA A 322 -1.62 7.83 3.40
CA ALA A 322 -2.50 6.72 3.03
C ALA A 322 -3.52 7.18 1.97
N ILE A 323 -3.30 6.81 0.71
CA ILE A 323 -4.12 7.23 -0.44
C ILE A 323 -4.79 6.07 -1.18
N TYR A 324 -4.61 4.84 -0.71
CA TYR A 324 -5.14 3.63 -1.34
C TYR A 324 -6.33 3.01 -0.59
N GLY A 325 -7.08 3.81 0.20
CA GLY A 325 -8.29 3.34 0.88
C GLY A 325 -9.33 2.73 -0.05
N TRP A 326 -9.42 3.20 -1.30
CA TRP A 326 -10.28 2.62 -2.33
C TRP A 326 -9.84 1.23 -2.83
N ARG A 327 -8.63 0.78 -2.45
CA ARG A 327 -8.10 -0.57 -2.65
C ARG A 327 -8.09 -1.39 -1.36
N GLY A 328 -8.88 -1.02 -0.35
CA GLY A 328 -8.94 -1.72 0.92
C GLY A 328 -7.76 -1.44 1.86
N ALA A 329 -6.91 -0.45 1.55
CA ALA A 329 -5.86 -0.03 2.46
C ALA A 329 -6.45 0.60 3.73
N ALA A 330 -5.85 0.29 4.87
CA ALA A 330 -6.22 0.82 6.18
C ALA A 330 -5.04 1.56 6.81
N ALA A 331 -5.13 2.89 6.85
CA ALA A 331 -4.10 3.72 7.51
C ALA A 331 -3.91 3.37 8.99
N SER A 332 -4.90 2.74 9.63
CA SER A 332 -4.80 2.21 10.99
C SER A 332 -3.72 1.14 11.14
N ASN A 333 -3.39 0.37 10.09
CA ASN A 333 -2.42 -0.72 10.19
C ASN A 333 -1.05 -0.23 10.69
N ILE A 334 -0.57 0.93 10.23
CA ILE A 334 0.72 1.45 10.73
C ILE A 334 0.61 1.99 12.16
N VAL A 335 -0.58 2.45 12.56
CA VAL A 335 -0.84 2.95 13.92
C VAL A 335 -0.86 1.80 14.93
N THR A 336 -1.53 0.69 14.59
CA THR A 336 -1.64 -0.51 15.43
C THR A 336 -0.42 -1.43 15.34
N PHE A 337 0.51 -1.19 14.42
CA PHE A 337 1.66 -2.07 14.17
C PHE A 337 2.40 -2.46 15.46
N ALA A 338 2.63 -1.52 16.36
CA ALA A 338 3.40 -1.79 17.56
C ALA A 338 2.72 -2.82 18.48
N ASP A 339 1.40 -2.86 18.49
CA ASP A 339 0.60 -3.80 19.26
C ASP A 339 0.40 -5.12 18.50
N ASP A 340 0.33 -5.04 17.16
CA ASP A 340 0.22 -6.20 16.26
C ASP A 340 1.50 -7.04 16.19
N PHE A 341 2.68 -6.42 16.40
CA PHE A 341 3.99 -7.06 16.38
C PHE A 341 4.75 -6.78 17.67
N PRO A 342 4.35 -7.39 18.80
CA PRO A 342 4.99 -7.16 20.08
C PRO A 342 6.42 -7.73 20.11
N GLY A 343 7.23 -7.17 20.99
CA GLY A 343 8.54 -7.72 21.33
C GLY A 343 8.45 -9.12 21.97
N ALA A 344 9.59 -9.78 22.12
CA ALA A 344 9.67 -11.10 22.76
C ALA A 344 9.21 -11.08 24.23
N ASP A 345 9.22 -9.91 24.86
CA ASP A 345 8.74 -9.66 26.22
C ASP A 345 7.24 -9.33 26.30
N GLY A 346 6.54 -9.37 25.15
CA GLY A 346 5.12 -9.05 25.03
C GLY A 346 4.79 -7.54 25.04
N ARG A 347 5.80 -6.68 25.12
CA ARG A 347 5.59 -5.22 25.05
C ARG A 347 5.38 -4.77 23.60
N PRO A 348 4.63 -3.67 23.38
CA PRO A 348 4.50 -3.09 22.06
C PRO A 348 5.86 -2.82 21.41
N ALA A 349 5.94 -3.00 20.08
CA ALA A 349 7.14 -2.72 19.32
C ALA A 349 7.61 -1.27 19.49
N ARG A 350 8.91 -1.06 19.34
CA ARG A 350 9.51 0.28 19.43
C ARG A 350 9.05 1.17 18.28
N ARG A 351 8.70 2.42 18.61
CA ARG A 351 8.30 3.45 17.62
C ARG A 351 9.42 4.44 17.40
N PHE A 352 9.73 4.73 16.14
CA PHE A 352 10.70 5.74 15.71
C PHE A 352 9.96 6.80 14.91
N ALA A 353 10.42 8.05 14.96
CA ALA A 353 9.87 9.15 14.18
C ALA A 353 10.95 9.79 13.32
N LEU A 354 10.66 10.05 12.03
CA LEU A 354 11.50 10.83 11.14
C LEU A 354 10.76 12.11 10.78
N SER A 355 11.15 13.23 11.38
CA SER A 355 10.47 14.52 11.24
C SER A 355 11.15 15.49 10.26
N VAL A 356 12.42 15.24 9.90
CA VAL A 356 13.20 16.13 9.04
C VAL A 356 12.94 15.84 7.57
N ASN A 357 12.25 16.77 6.89
CA ASN A 357 12.02 16.71 5.44
C ASN A 357 13.17 17.38 4.69
N ARG A 358 13.82 16.64 3.79
CA ARG A 358 14.95 17.11 2.97
C ARG A 358 14.56 17.42 1.52
N ARG A 359 13.26 17.43 1.22
CA ARG A 359 12.72 17.61 -0.14
C ARG A 359 12.18 19.02 -0.37
N SER A 360 11.43 19.54 0.59
CA SER A 360 10.57 20.71 0.39
C SER A 360 11.03 21.90 1.20
N GLY A 361 10.81 23.12 0.67
CA GLY A 361 11.07 24.36 1.36
C GLY A 361 10.17 24.58 2.58
N ARG A 362 10.60 25.44 3.50
CA ARG A 362 9.92 25.69 4.79
C ARG A 362 8.46 26.08 4.65
N THR A 363 8.16 27.04 3.76
CA THR A 363 6.78 27.50 3.54
C THR A 363 5.85 26.37 3.07
N ILE A 364 6.36 25.45 2.22
CA ILE A 364 5.61 24.28 1.75
C ILE A 364 5.30 23.36 2.93
N LEU A 365 6.27 23.12 3.81
CA LEU A 365 6.08 22.28 5.00
C LEU A 365 5.13 22.92 6.01
N ASP A 366 5.18 24.24 6.18
CA ASP A 366 4.26 24.95 7.07
C ASP A 366 2.80 24.79 6.61
N VAL A 367 2.55 24.95 5.31
CA VAL A 367 1.21 24.70 4.73
C VAL A 367 0.81 23.24 4.89
N ALA A 368 1.70 22.29 4.57
CA ALA A 368 1.42 20.85 4.74
C ALA A 368 1.11 20.50 6.20
N ASN A 369 1.83 21.08 7.15
CA ASN A 369 1.59 20.90 8.59
C ASN A 369 0.23 21.45 9.03
N VAL A 370 -0.21 22.58 8.47
CA VAL A 370 -1.54 23.15 8.75
C VAL A 370 -2.63 22.25 8.18
N LEU A 371 -2.52 21.82 6.91
CA LEU A 371 -3.48 20.98 6.24
C LEU A 371 -3.63 19.59 6.90
N SER A 372 -2.53 19.03 7.40
CA SER A 372 -2.55 17.71 8.07
C SER A 372 -3.01 17.76 9.54
N ARG A 373 -3.29 18.93 10.10
CA ARG A 373 -3.69 19.07 11.51
C ARG A 373 -4.91 18.24 11.91
N PRO A 374 -6.03 18.21 11.15
CA PRO A 374 -7.19 17.37 11.49
C PRO A 374 -6.81 15.88 11.54
N LEU A 375 -6.10 15.39 10.52
CA LEU A 375 -5.66 13.98 10.44
C LEU A 375 -4.77 13.59 11.63
N ARG A 376 -3.90 14.51 12.09
CA ARG A 376 -3.05 14.28 13.27
C ARG A 376 -3.87 14.13 14.55
N THR A 377 -4.95 14.89 14.69
CA THR A 377 -5.84 14.81 15.84
C THR A 377 -6.58 13.47 15.86
N GLU A 378 -7.13 13.05 14.73
CA GLU A 378 -7.79 11.74 14.59
C GLU A 378 -6.82 10.58 14.88
N THR A 379 -5.63 10.60 14.29
CA THR A 379 -4.63 9.56 14.51
C THR A 379 -4.18 9.49 15.97
N ARG A 380 -4.04 10.62 16.66
CA ARG A 380 -3.73 10.66 18.10
C ARG A 380 -4.85 10.06 18.94
N SER A 381 -6.11 10.32 18.60
CA SER A 381 -7.26 9.72 19.27
C SER A 381 -7.26 8.21 19.08
N MET A 382 -7.03 7.71 17.86
CA MET A 382 -6.93 6.28 17.58
C MET A 382 -5.79 5.62 18.37
N ILE A 383 -4.61 6.25 18.44
CA ILE A 383 -3.49 5.73 19.25
C ILE A 383 -3.86 5.71 20.74
N ALA A 384 -4.54 6.74 21.23
CA ALA A 384 -4.94 6.83 22.64
C ALA A 384 -6.01 5.79 23.01
N GLU A 385 -6.88 5.43 22.08
CA GLU A 385 -7.90 4.39 22.29
C GLU A 385 -7.30 2.98 22.29
N VAL A 386 -6.25 2.76 21.48
CA VAL A 386 -5.58 1.44 21.35
C VAL A 386 -4.52 1.23 22.44
N THR A 387 -3.87 2.30 22.88
CA THR A 387 -2.84 2.23 23.93
C THR A 387 -3.41 2.65 25.28
N ALA A 388 -3.66 1.69 26.18
CA ALA A 388 -3.78 1.99 27.61
C ALA A 388 -2.52 2.74 28.12
N PRO A 389 -2.61 3.58 29.15
CA PRO A 389 -1.54 4.48 29.55
C PRO A 389 -0.31 3.73 30.12
N ALA A 390 0.53 3.22 29.26
CA ALA A 390 1.87 2.75 29.59
C ALA A 390 2.86 3.79 29.09
N GLY A 391 3.46 4.45 30.06
CA GLY A 391 4.32 5.61 29.95
C GLY A 391 5.39 5.58 28.84
N ASN A 392 5.72 6.77 28.41
CA ASN A 392 6.90 7.19 27.66
C ASN A 392 7.03 6.69 26.23
N GLY A 393 6.59 7.51 25.30
CA GLY A 393 7.04 7.45 23.91
C GLY A 393 5.96 7.24 22.86
N VAL A 394 4.85 7.96 22.92
CA VAL A 394 4.24 8.39 21.67
C VAL A 394 5.28 9.27 21.00
N ALA A 395 6.13 8.69 20.15
CA ALA A 395 6.94 9.49 19.24
C ALA A 395 5.93 10.46 18.61
N SER A 396 5.99 11.71 19.01
CA SER A 396 5.05 12.72 18.56
C SER A 396 5.03 12.58 17.06
N LEU A 397 3.86 12.35 16.47
CA LEU A 397 3.67 12.50 15.03
C LEU A 397 4.07 13.94 14.75
N GLY A 398 5.39 14.14 14.62
CA GLY A 398 6.03 15.45 14.66
C GLY A 398 5.61 16.29 13.45
N LEU A 399 5.60 17.59 13.63
CA LEU A 399 5.52 18.50 12.50
C LEU A 399 6.75 18.27 11.60
N LEU A 400 6.53 18.28 10.29
CA LEU A 400 7.62 18.22 9.33
C LEU A 400 8.49 19.48 9.47
N ARG A 401 9.80 19.31 9.52
CA ARG A 401 10.78 20.40 9.65
C ARG A 401 11.76 20.34 8.50
N ALA A 402 12.13 21.48 7.98
CA ALA A 402 13.23 21.59 7.04
C ALA A 402 14.56 21.66 7.79
N PRO A 403 15.67 21.13 7.22
CA PRO A 403 17.01 21.39 7.71
C PRO A 403 17.31 22.90 7.76
N GLU A 404 18.27 23.31 8.61
CA GLU A 404 18.78 24.69 8.61
C GLU A 404 19.36 25.04 7.23
N GLY A 405 19.14 26.27 6.79
CA GLY A 405 19.60 26.75 5.48
C GLY A 405 18.71 26.32 4.29
N THR A 406 17.65 25.52 4.51
CA THR A 406 16.73 25.19 3.42
C THR A 406 16.00 26.45 2.92
N PRO A 407 15.93 26.69 1.58
CA PRO A 407 15.13 27.78 1.01
C PRO A 407 13.67 27.74 1.49
N SER A 408 13.04 28.92 1.56
CA SER A 408 11.64 28.98 2.04
C SER A 408 10.66 28.25 1.13
N GLY A 409 10.84 28.35 -0.19
CA GLY A 409 9.86 27.90 -1.18
C GLY A 409 8.66 28.85 -1.28
N HIS A 410 7.78 28.60 -2.25
CA HIS A 410 6.59 29.39 -2.51
C HIS A 410 5.36 28.51 -2.54
N VAL A 411 4.26 29.00 -1.94
CA VAL A 411 2.93 28.39 -2.05
C VAL A 411 1.96 29.46 -2.50
N ARG A 412 1.17 29.16 -3.52
CA ARG A 412 0.09 30.01 -4.00
C ARG A 412 -1.22 29.23 -3.94
N ALA A 413 -2.30 29.90 -3.55
CA ALA A 413 -3.65 29.36 -3.61
C ALA A 413 -4.51 30.29 -4.45
N ALA A 414 -5.34 29.71 -5.31
CA ALA A 414 -6.27 30.43 -6.15
C ALA A 414 -7.61 29.71 -6.20
N THR A 415 -8.70 30.46 -6.35
CA THR A 415 -10.05 29.95 -6.54
C THR A 415 -10.66 30.64 -7.76
N PHE A 416 -11.44 29.90 -8.54
CA PHE A 416 -12.04 30.36 -9.78
C PHE A 416 -13.53 30.08 -9.78
N GLU A 417 -14.30 30.84 -10.55
CA GLU A 417 -15.73 30.61 -10.70
C GLU A 417 -16.00 29.43 -11.64
N THR A 418 -15.12 29.24 -12.63
CA THR A 418 -15.27 28.19 -13.66
C THR A 418 -14.03 27.33 -13.80
N TRP A 419 -14.23 26.07 -14.20
CA TRP A 419 -13.15 25.13 -14.52
C TRP A 419 -12.23 25.60 -15.67
N PRO A 420 -12.73 26.16 -16.77
CA PRO A 420 -11.85 26.71 -17.82
C PRO A 420 -10.91 27.82 -17.35
N GLU A 421 -11.34 28.71 -16.46
CA GLU A 421 -10.48 29.73 -15.86
C GLU A 421 -9.35 29.13 -15.02
N GLU A 422 -9.67 28.11 -14.21
CA GLU A 422 -8.69 27.40 -13.42
C GLU A 422 -7.62 26.75 -14.31
N ILE A 423 -8.02 26.03 -15.36
CA ILE A 423 -7.13 25.37 -16.31
C ILE A 423 -6.22 26.38 -17.00
N SER A 424 -6.80 27.47 -17.50
CA SER A 424 -6.06 28.54 -18.18
C SER A 424 -5.02 29.16 -17.27
N TRP A 425 -5.39 29.45 -16.02
CA TRP A 425 -4.47 29.98 -15.01
C TRP A 425 -3.31 28.99 -14.70
N ILE A 426 -3.60 27.68 -14.57
CA ILE A 426 -2.55 26.66 -14.39
C ILE A 426 -1.56 26.71 -15.54
N GLY A 427 -2.05 26.77 -16.79
CA GLY A 427 -1.23 26.86 -17.99
C GLY A 427 -0.34 28.11 -17.98
N ASP A 428 -0.90 29.28 -17.62
CA ASP A 428 -0.16 30.54 -17.52
C ASP A 428 0.92 30.49 -16.44
N GLN A 429 0.62 29.90 -15.26
CA GLN A 429 1.60 29.75 -14.20
C GLN A 429 2.78 28.86 -14.65
N ILE A 430 2.51 27.72 -15.29
CA ILE A 430 3.57 26.80 -15.74
C ILE A 430 4.44 27.46 -16.84
N ALA A 431 3.81 28.11 -17.81
CA ALA A 431 4.52 28.82 -18.87
C ALA A 431 5.37 29.99 -18.28
N GLY A 432 4.80 30.73 -17.32
CA GLY A 432 5.47 31.83 -16.64
C GLY A 432 6.69 31.39 -15.83
N LEU A 433 6.59 30.29 -15.07
CA LEU A 433 7.72 29.72 -14.31
C LEU A 433 8.87 29.30 -15.24
N ARG A 434 8.55 28.78 -16.42
CA ARG A 434 9.56 28.40 -17.43
C ARG A 434 10.20 29.65 -18.05
N ALA A 435 9.42 30.65 -18.44
CA ALA A 435 9.89 31.89 -19.04
C ALA A 435 10.73 32.71 -18.04
N GLY A 436 10.36 32.70 -16.77
CA GLY A 436 11.09 33.35 -15.68
C GLY A 436 12.37 32.61 -15.25
N GLY A 437 12.66 31.42 -15.79
CA GLY A 437 13.85 30.64 -15.46
C GLY A 437 13.78 29.92 -14.10
N GLU A 438 12.63 29.96 -13.40
CA GLU A 438 12.43 29.24 -12.13
C GLU A 438 12.40 27.72 -12.35
N VAL A 439 11.96 27.27 -13.53
CA VAL A 439 11.94 25.86 -13.93
C VAL A 439 12.86 25.65 -15.12
N SER A 440 13.88 24.81 -14.97
CA SER A 440 14.87 24.52 -16.02
C SER A 440 14.44 23.37 -16.95
N ARG A 441 13.64 22.42 -16.48
CA ARG A 441 13.13 21.28 -17.26
C ARG A 441 11.65 21.08 -17.02
N TRP A 442 10.90 20.78 -18.06
CA TRP A 442 9.48 20.45 -17.94
C TRP A 442 9.21 19.24 -17.03
N ALA A 443 10.15 18.28 -17.00
CA ALA A 443 10.07 17.11 -16.14
C ALA A 443 10.11 17.43 -14.62
N ASP A 444 10.45 18.68 -14.26
CA ASP A 444 10.46 19.12 -12.86
C ASP A 444 9.09 19.66 -12.39
N VAL A 445 8.09 19.71 -13.31
CA VAL A 445 6.73 20.19 -13.05
C VAL A 445 5.76 19.00 -13.07
N ALA A 446 4.88 18.92 -12.07
CA ALA A 446 3.79 17.95 -12.05
C ALA A 446 2.45 18.65 -11.75
N VAL A 447 1.41 18.26 -12.46
CA VAL A 447 0.02 18.67 -12.19
C VAL A 447 -0.74 17.46 -11.66
N LEU A 448 -1.28 17.58 -10.44
CA LEU A 448 -2.04 16.52 -9.78
C LEU A 448 -3.53 16.88 -9.82
N THR A 449 -4.36 15.97 -10.29
CA THR A 449 -5.81 16.13 -10.35
C THR A 449 -6.50 15.22 -9.34
N ARG A 450 -7.64 15.68 -8.82
CA ARG A 450 -8.47 14.86 -7.91
C ARG A 450 -9.24 13.76 -8.66
N ARG A 451 -9.59 13.99 -9.92
CA ARG A 451 -10.38 13.09 -10.76
C ARG A 451 -9.70 12.85 -12.10
N ASN A 452 -9.77 11.63 -12.61
CA ASN A 452 -9.22 11.31 -13.94
C ASN A 452 -9.90 12.09 -15.07
N ALA A 453 -11.18 12.47 -14.90
CA ALA A 453 -11.91 13.28 -15.87
C ALA A 453 -11.30 14.69 -16.08
N ASP A 454 -10.55 15.18 -15.10
CA ASP A 454 -9.92 16.50 -15.16
C ASP A 454 -8.61 16.49 -15.97
N ILE A 455 -8.07 15.31 -16.31
CA ILE A 455 -6.79 15.16 -17.02
C ILE A 455 -6.90 15.62 -18.49
N ALA A 456 -7.94 15.19 -19.20
CA ALA A 456 -8.06 15.46 -20.64
C ALA A 456 -8.16 16.98 -20.96
N PRO A 457 -8.98 17.80 -20.27
CA PRO A 457 -9.00 19.24 -20.45
C PRO A 457 -7.66 19.92 -20.15
N LEU A 458 -6.97 19.50 -19.07
CA LEU A 458 -5.64 20.02 -18.71
C LEU A 458 -4.59 19.67 -19.78
N TYR A 459 -4.62 18.44 -20.28
CA TYR A 459 -3.73 18.02 -21.37
C TYR A 459 -3.91 18.89 -22.62
N ALA A 460 -5.16 19.10 -23.04
CA ALA A 460 -5.48 19.93 -24.20
C ALA A 460 -4.98 21.38 -24.03
N GLU A 461 -5.20 21.99 -22.87
CA GLU A 461 -4.79 23.35 -22.57
C GLU A 461 -3.26 23.52 -22.55
N LEU A 462 -2.55 22.59 -21.88
CA LEU A 462 -1.10 22.63 -21.83
C LEU A 462 -0.46 22.38 -23.21
N THR A 463 -1.02 21.46 -23.98
CA THR A 463 -0.58 21.17 -25.35
C THR A 463 -0.81 22.39 -26.27
N ALA A 464 -1.94 23.10 -26.15
CA ALA A 464 -2.24 24.32 -26.91
C ALA A 464 -1.22 25.46 -26.60
N ARG A 465 -0.59 25.43 -25.42
CA ARG A 465 0.49 26.33 -25.00
C ARG A 465 1.89 25.83 -25.37
N ASN A 466 2.01 24.77 -26.15
CA ASN A 466 3.28 24.12 -26.50
C ASN A 466 4.08 23.64 -25.26
N VAL A 467 3.40 23.28 -24.17
CA VAL A 467 4.02 22.62 -23.01
C VAL A 467 4.03 21.12 -23.27
N PRO A 468 5.21 20.45 -23.31
CA PRO A 468 5.27 18.99 -23.47
C PRO A 468 4.69 18.32 -22.22
N VAL A 469 3.68 17.48 -22.41
CA VAL A 469 2.94 16.82 -21.31
C VAL A 469 2.99 15.32 -21.46
N GLU A 470 3.30 14.62 -20.38
CA GLU A 470 3.13 13.18 -20.25
C GLU A 470 2.00 12.89 -19.27
N ILE A 471 1.03 12.06 -19.68
CA ILE A 471 -0.04 11.59 -18.79
C ILE A 471 0.42 10.32 -18.11
N VAL A 472 0.58 10.35 -16.80
CA VAL A 472 0.93 9.18 -16.00
C VAL A 472 -0.33 8.40 -15.64
N GLY A 473 -0.44 7.15 -16.10
CA GLY A 473 -1.55 6.24 -15.85
C GLY A 473 -2.24 5.75 -17.13
N LEU A 474 -2.99 4.67 -17.02
CA LEU A 474 -3.63 3.99 -18.17
C LEU A 474 -4.79 4.78 -18.82
N GLY A 475 -5.30 5.82 -18.16
CA GLY A 475 -6.42 6.62 -18.66
C GLY A 475 -6.11 7.45 -19.91
N GLY A 476 -4.84 7.83 -20.13
CA GLY A 476 -4.45 8.67 -21.26
C GLY A 476 -4.50 7.96 -22.60
N LEU A 477 -4.18 6.67 -22.65
CA LEU A 477 -4.15 5.91 -23.90
C LEU A 477 -5.52 5.82 -24.60
N LEU A 478 -6.58 5.64 -23.82
CA LEU A 478 -7.94 5.52 -24.35
C LEU A 478 -8.55 6.86 -24.83
N HIS A 479 -7.89 7.97 -24.56
CA HIS A 479 -8.31 9.32 -24.99
C HIS A 479 -7.48 9.86 -26.14
N LEU A 480 -6.52 9.08 -26.67
CA LEU A 480 -5.82 9.44 -27.89
C LEU A 480 -6.80 9.43 -29.07
N PRO A 481 -6.73 10.39 -30.02
CA PRO A 481 -7.65 10.46 -31.11
C PRO A 481 -7.80 9.16 -31.89
N GLU A 482 -6.69 8.48 -32.18
CA GLU A 482 -6.63 7.21 -32.88
C GLU A 482 -7.36 6.08 -32.13
N ILE A 483 -7.29 6.09 -30.81
CA ILE A 483 -7.96 5.09 -29.96
C ILE A 483 -9.43 5.43 -29.76
N LEU A 484 -9.78 6.72 -29.75
CA LEU A 484 -11.18 7.16 -29.68
C LEU A 484 -11.96 6.67 -30.91
N ASP A 485 -11.39 6.72 -32.09
CA ASP A 485 -12.02 6.21 -33.33
C ASP A 485 -12.27 4.70 -33.24
N ILE A 486 -11.30 3.93 -32.73
CA ILE A 486 -11.46 2.50 -32.52
C ILE A 486 -12.55 2.23 -31.48
N THR A 487 -12.53 2.93 -30.36
CA THR A 487 -13.53 2.73 -29.28
C THR A 487 -14.93 3.17 -29.70
N ALA A 488 -15.06 4.24 -30.50
CA ALA A 488 -16.33 4.68 -31.07
C ALA A 488 -16.88 3.61 -32.02
N THR A 489 -16.04 3.06 -32.89
CA THR A 489 -16.43 1.99 -33.80
C THR A 489 -16.89 0.73 -33.08
N LEU A 490 -16.15 0.30 -32.03
CA LEU A 490 -16.53 -0.83 -31.22
C LEU A 490 -17.89 -0.63 -30.50
N ARG A 491 -18.16 0.59 -30.01
CA ARG A 491 -19.46 0.92 -29.40
C ARG A 491 -20.64 0.91 -30.36
N LEU A 492 -20.38 1.11 -31.65
CA LEU A 492 -21.43 1.03 -32.70
C LEU A 492 -21.74 -0.42 -33.11
N ILE A 493 -20.82 -1.35 -32.86
CA ILE A 493 -20.96 -2.79 -33.16
C ILE A 493 -21.65 -3.52 -32.02
N GLU A 494 -21.59 -3.03 -30.78
CA GLU A 494 -22.22 -3.60 -29.59
C GLU A 494 -23.71 -3.23 -29.50
#